data_8e158668890b3eacbe537e5518f990c0
#
_entry.id   8e158668890b3eacbe537e5518f990c0
#
_cell.length_a   1.000
_cell.length_b   1.000
_cell.length_c   1.000
_cell.angle_alpha   90.00
_cell.angle_beta   90.00
_cell.angle_gamma   90.00
#
_symmetry.space_group_name_H-M   'P 1'
#
loop_
_entity.id
_entity.type
_entity.pdbx_description
1 polymer ?
#
loop_
_entity_poly.entity_id
_entity_poly.type
_entity_poly.pdbx_seq_one_letter_code
_entity_poly.pdbx_strand_id
1 'polypeptide(L)'
;MIERGKYQSLTMVNWNGFFARTFDIDGLVTTLSGGNGAGKSTTMAAFITALIPDQSLLHFRNTTEAGSSQSSRDKGLYGKLQPGACYAALDVVNSRNQRLLFAVKLQQVAGRDKKVDIKPFVIQGLPSHVKPTDVLIQNVSDSHARVCQLNDVKAAVAQYEGAHFKAFSSIVDYHSQMFEYGVVPKKLRNSSDRSKFYRLIEASLYGGISSAITRSLRDYLLPQNGGVKKAFQDMESALRENRMTLEAIKTTQSDRD
;
A
#
# COMPACT_ATOMS: atom_id res chain seq x y z
N MET A 1 5.55 2.74 -25.83
CA MET A 1 6.24 1.79 -24.94
C MET A 1 5.61 1.92 -23.55
N ILE A 2 5.04 0.85 -23.00
CA ILE A 2 4.43 0.88 -21.68
C ILE A 2 5.55 0.92 -20.65
N GLU A 3 5.58 1.95 -19.83
CA GLU A 3 6.55 2.05 -18.74
C GLU A 3 6.27 0.99 -17.69
N ARG A 4 7.31 0.40 -17.18
CA ARG A 4 7.24 -0.61 -16.12
C ARG A 4 7.89 -0.05 -14.86
N GLY A 5 7.14 0.02 -13.78
CA GLY A 5 7.68 0.39 -12.48
C GLY A 5 8.20 -0.83 -11.73
N LYS A 6 9.32 -0.66 -11.04
CA LYS A 6 9.87 -1.66 -10.11
C LYS A 6 9.75 -1.13 -8.70
N TYR A 7 9.05 -1.87 -7.85
CA TYR A 7 8.97 -1.53 -6.44
C TYR A 7 10.32 -1.77 -5.77
N GLN A 8 10.81 -0.79 -5.04
CA GLN A 8 12.08 -0.87 -4.32
C GLN A 8 11.88 -1.09 -2.82
N SER A 9 10.95 -0.35 -2.22
CA SER A 9 10.71 -0.42 -0.79
C SER A 9 9.35 0.14 -0.42
N LEU A 10 8.89 -0.24 0.77
CA LEU A 10 7.78 0.41 1.47
C LEU A 10 8.32 1.04 2.75
N THR A 11 8.08 2.31 2.94
CA THR A 11 8.41 3.03 4.17
C THR A 11 7.14 3.37 4.94
N MET A 12 7.15 3.03 6.22
CA MET A 12 6.07 3.31 7.17
C MET A 12 6.58 4.28 8.22
N VAL A 13 5.85 5.37 8.46
CA VAL A 13 6.20 6.35 9.49
C VAL A 13 5.01 6.57 10.41
N ASN A 14 5.24 6.44 11.70
CA ASN A 14 4.28 6.71 12.77
C ASN A 14 3.02 5.82 12.71
N TRP A 15 3.21 4.56 12.39
CA TRP A 15 2.18 3.53 12.49
C TRP A 15 2.23 2.85 13.85
N ASN A 16 1.13 2.24 14.25
CA ASN A 16 1.06 1.50 15.49
C ASN A 16 2.07 0.34 15.48
N GLY A 17 3.02 0.36 16.41
CA GLY A 17 4.12 -0.60 16.48
C GLY A 17 5.37 -0.23 15.70
N PHE A 18 5.34 0.83 14.87
CA PHE A 18 6.49 1.25 14.05
C PHE A 18 6.59 2.76 14.00
N PHE A 19 7.62 3.33 14.62
CA PHE A 19 7.86 4.77 14.46
C PHE A 19 8.36 5.10 13.04
N ALA A 20 9.37 4.37 12.57
CA ALA A 20 9.87 4.50 11.20
C ALA A 20 10.48 3.16 10.79
N ARG A 21 9.97 2.59 9.72
CA ARG A 21 10.49 1.32 9.21
C ARG A 21 10.42 1.29 7.69
N THR A 22 11.50 0.85 7.07
CA THR A 22 11.57 0.63 5.63
C THR A 22 11.78 -0.86 5.38
N PHE A 23 10.87 -1.44 4.60
CA PHE A 23 11.01 -2.79 4.09
C PHE A 23 11.52 -2.69 2.65
N ASP A 24 12.67 -3.30 2.35
CA ASP A 24 12.99 -3.58 0.96
C ASP A 24 11.97 -4.58 0.38
N ILE A 25 12.00 -4.80 -0.91
CA ILE A 25 10.99 -5.66 -1.56
C ILE A 25 11.05 -7.09 -1.03
N ASP A 26 12.24 -7.64 -0.82
CA ASP A 26 12.37 -9.01 -0.28
C ASP A 26 11.82 -9.10 1.14
N GLY A 27 12.13 -8.13 1.99
CA GLY A 27 11.61 -8.05 3.35
C GLY A 27 10.10 -7.86 3.37
N LEU A 28 9.55 -7.06 2.45
CA LEU A 28 8.11 -6.85 2.31
C LEU A 28 7.39 -8.15 1.92
N VAL A 29 7.90 -8.84 0.89
CA VAL A 29 7.34 -10.13 0.44
C VAL A 29 7.40 -11.16 1.57
N THR A 30 8.51 -11.25 2.28
CA THR A 30 8.67 -12.16 3.41
C THR A 30 7.65 -11.86 4.52
N THR A 31 7.48 -10.59 4.87
CA THR A 31 6.53 -10.17 5.90
C THR A 31 5.09 -10.46 5.50
N LEU A 32 4.72 -10.15 4.25
CA LEU A 32 3.35 -10.35 3.76
C LEU A 32 2.98 -11.82 3.56
N SER A 33 3.95 -12.68 3.26
CA SER A 33 3.74 -14.13 3.10
C SER A 33 3.95 -14.93 4.38
N GLY A 34 4.44 -14.29 5.44
CA GLY A 34 4.68 -14.95 6.72
C GLY A 34 3.42 -15.24 7.52
N GLY A 35 3.59 -15.91 8.66
CA GLY A 35 2.50 -16.23 9.57
C GLY A 35 1.85 -15.01 10.21
N ASN A 36 0.67 -15.22 10.80
CA ASN A 36 -0.11 -14.16 11.43
C ASN A 36 0.63 -13.51 12.60
N GLY A 37 0.97 -12.24 12.44
CA GLY A 37 1.55 -11.41 13.49
C GLY A 37 1.06 -9.98 13.36
N ALA A 38 1.14 -9.20 14.44
CA ALA A 38 0.69 -7.80 14.46
C ALA A 38 1.41 -6.94 13.41
N GLY A 39 2.70 -7.21 13.18
CA GLY A 39 3.49 -6.50 12.18
C GLY A 39 3.01 -6.77 10.75
N LYS A 40 2.57 -7.98 10.44
CA LYS A 40 2.02 -8.33 9.13
C LYS A 40 0.77 -7.52 8.81
N SER A 41 -0.20 -7.49 9.72
CA SER A 41 -1.46 -6.77 9.52
C SER A 41 -1.23 -5.27 9.29
N THR A 42 -0.39 -4.64 10.07
CA THR A 42 -0.06 -3.21 9.93
C THR A 42 0.69 -2.93 8.65
N THR A 43 1.65 -3.78 8.28
CA THR A 43 2.40 -3.66 7.03
C THR A 43 1.49 -3.81 5.80
N MET A 44 0.56 -4.77 5.84
CA MET A 44 -0.44 -4.93 4.78
C MET A 44 -1.31 -3.68 4.63
N ALA A 45 -1.77 -3.13 5.75
CA ALA A 45 -2.57 -1.91 5.74
C ALA A 45 -1.81 -0.74 5.12
N ALA A 46 -0.54 -0.56 5.47
CA ALA A 46 0.29 0.50 4.91
C ALA A 46 0.50 0.31 3.40
N PHE A 47 0.79 -0.91 2.96
CA PHE A 47 0.98 -1.23 1.55
C PHE A 47 -0.27 -0.94 0.73
N ILE A 48 -1.42 -1.43 1.18
CA ILE A 48 -2.70 -1.21 0.51
C ILE A 48 -3.04 0.29 0.47
N THR A 49 -2.84 1.00 1.57
CA THR A 49 -3.15 2.43 1.65
C THR A 49 -2.30 3.26 0.68
N ALA A 50 -1.02 2.91 0.53
CA ALA A 50 -0.15 3.59 -0.42
C ALA A 50 -0.59 3.37 -1.87
N LEU A 51 -1.12 2.19 -2.18
CA LEU A 51 -1.65 1.88 -3.51
C LEU A 51 -3.04 2.45 -3.76
N ILE A 52 -3.93 2.37 -2.77
CA ILE A 52 -5.33 2.73 -2.91
C ILE A 52 -5.75 3.60 -1.71
N PRO A 53 -5.42 4.91 -1.71
CA PRO A 53 -5.75 5.78 -0.59
C PRO A 53 -7.21 6.23 -0.62
N ASP A 54 -8.13 5.29 -0.65
CA ASP A 54 -9.57 5.50 -0.67
C ASP A 54 -10.16 5.05 0.67
N GLN A 55 -10.51 6.00 1.53
CA GLN A 55 -10.98 5.71 2.88
C GLN A 55 -12.24 4.84 2.90
N SER A 56 -13.09 4.94 1.89
CA SER A 56 -14.30 4.13 1.80
C SER A 56 -14.01 2.63 1.65
N LEU A 57 -12.81 2.27 1.19
CA LEU A 57 -12.38 0.89 1.00
C LEU A 57 -11.45 0.39 2.12
N LEU A 58 -10.87 1.29 2.91
CA LEU A 58 -9.81 0.95 3.86
C LEU A 58 -10.39 0.51 5.22
N HIS A 59 -11.12 -0.60 5.20
CA HIS A 59 -11.70 -1.24 6.39
C HIS A 59 -10.89 -2.49 6.73
N PHE A 60 -9.79 -2.31 7.46
CA PHE A 60 -8.92 -3.41 7.85
C PHE A 60 -9.44 -4.09 9.12
N ARG A 61 -9.76 -5.37 9.02
CA ARG A 61 -10.12 -6.20 10.17
C ARG A 61 -8.88 -6.81 10.79
N ASN A 62 -8.80 -6.82 12.12
CA ASN A 62 -7.80 -7.59 12.82
C ASN A 62 -8.19 -9.07 12.75
N THR A 63 -7.44 -9.83 11.96
CA THR A 63 -7.68 -11.28 11.78
C THR A 63 -7.27 -12.12 13.00
N THR A 64 -6.57 -11.53 13.97
CA THR A 64 -6.04 -12.26 15.13
C THR A 64 -7.04 -12.43 16.26
N GLU A 65 -8.22 -11.82 16.19
CA GLU A 65 -9.19 -11.82 17.28
C GLU A 65 -10.54 -12.40 16.87
N ALA A 66 -10.51 -13.51 16.15
CA ALA A 66 -11.71 -14.31 15.94
C ALA A 66 -12.16 -14.89 17.31
N GLY A 67 -13.01 -14.17 18.04
CA GLY A 67 -13.57 -14.68 19.27
C GLY A 67 -13.87 -13.69 20.38
N SER A 68 -13.39 -12.46 20.35
CA SER A 68 -13.79 -11.49 21.36
C SER A 68 -14.80 -10.49 20.80
N SER A 69 -16.00 -10.57 21.31
CA SER A 69 -17.12 -9.69 20.93
C SER A 69 -16.88 -8.21 21.29
N GLN A 70 -15.85 -7.92 22.04
CA GLN A 70 -15.50 -6.54 22.44
C GLN A 70 -14.44 -5.92 21.54
N SER A 71 -13.65 -6.72 20.86
CA SER A 71 -12.65 -6.24 19.90
C SER A 71 -13.24 -5.99 18.52
N SER A 72 -14.49 -6.36 18.31
CA SER A 72 -15.22 -6.15 17.06
C SER A 72 -15.46 -4.67 16.71
N ARG A 73 -15.05 -3.77 17.57
CA ARG A 73 -14.89 -2.37 17.19
C ARG A 73 -13.56 -2.22 16.46
N ASP A 74 -13.51 -2.84 15.29
CA ASP A 74 -12.42 -2.64 14.37
C ASP A 74 -12.25 -1.14 14.17
N LYS A 75 -11.17 -0.62 14.69
CA LYS A 75 -10.84 0.79 14.54
C LYS A 75 -10.39 1.08 13.11
N GLY A 76 -10.38 0.08 12.24
CA GLY A 76 -10.02 0.18 10.85
C GLY A 76 -8.63 0.79 10.68
N LEU A 77 -8.53 1.64 9.69
CA LEU A 77 -7.28 2.38 9.44
C LEU A 77 -6.88 3.27 10.63
N TYR A 78 -7.86 3.91 11.26
CA TYR A 78 -7.62 4.80 12.41
C TYR A 78 -6.84 4.10 13.52
N GLY A 79 -7.24 2.88 13.86
CA GLY A 79 -6.61 2.10 14.96
C GLY A 79 -5.20 1.61 14.66
N LYS A 80 -4.76 1.70 13.42
CA LYS A 80 -3.41 1.30 13.00
C LYS A 80 -2.41 2.45 13.00
N LEU A 81 -2.88 3.66 13.23
CA LEU A 81 -2.10 4.89 13.21
C LEU A 81 -1.82 5.41 14.63
N GLN A 82 -0.74 6.17 14.76
CA GLN A 82 -0.45 6.97 15.94
C GLN A 82 -0.95 8.40 15.72
N PRO A 83 -1.13 9.19 16.80
CA PRO A 83 -1.49 10.60 16.67
C PRO A 83 -0.43 11.39 15.88
N GLY A 84 -0.90 12.39 15.13
CA GLY A 84 -0.05 13.22 14.30
C GLY A 84 0.07 12.69 12.87
N ALA A 85 1.02 13.23 12.13
CA ALA A 85 1.25 12.83 10.74
C ALA A 85 1.82 11.41 10.66
N CYS A 86 1.26 10.60 9.78
CA CYS A 86 1.71 9.24 9.48
C CYS A 86 1.93 9.14 7.97
N TYR A 87 2.83 8.25 7.54
CA TYR A 87 3.12 8.08 6.12
C TYR A 87 3.21 6.61 5.74
N ALA A 88 2.70 6.32 4.54
CA ALA A 88 2.99 5.09 3.82
C ALA A 88 3.54 5.48 2.46
N ALA A 89 4.75 5.04 2.13
CA ALA A 89 5.46 5.48 0.94
C ALA A 89 6.05 4.31 0.17
N LEU A 90 5.70 4.23 -1.12
CA LEU A 90 6.25 3.25 -2.06
C LEU A 90 7.34 3.90 -2.89
N ASP A 91 8.56 3.40 -2.77
CA ASP A 91 9.70 3.81 -3.56
C ASP A 91 9.77 2.95 -4.81
N VAL A 92 9.72 3.57 -5.98
CA VAL A 92 9.62 2.91 -7.27
C VAL A 92 10.67 3.49 -8.22
N VAL A 93 11.26 2.63 -9.03
CA VAL A 93 12.10 3.04 -10.16
C VAL A 93 11.44 2.53 -11.44
N ASN A 94 11.22 3.42 -12.41
CA ASN A 94 10.60 3.03 -13.67
C ASN A 94 11.64 2.56 -14.71
N SER A 95 11.17 2.17 -15.91
CA SER A 95 12.04 1.66 -16.98
C SER A 95 12.99 2.72 -17.55
N ARG A 96 12.72 4.01 -17.32
CA ARG A 96 13.60 5.12 -17.67
C ARG A 96 14.57 5.49 -16.55
N ASN A 97 14.70 4.63 -15.56
CA ASN A 97 15.56 4.83 -14.38
C ASN A 97 15.20 6.09 -13.58
N GLN A 98 13.94 6.50 -13.61
CA GLN A 98 13.42 7.59 -12.78
C GLN A 98 12.96 7.06 -11.46
N ARG A 99 13.36 7.70 -10.37
CA ARG A 99 12.94 7.36 -9.03
C ARG A 99 11.71 8.17 -8.64
N LEU A 100 10.68 7.47 -8.17
CA LEU A 100 9.43 8.06 -7.73
C LEU A 100 9.06 7.52 -6.36
N LEU A 101 8.69 8.39 -5.46
CA LEU A 101 8.15 8.02 -4.16
C LEU A 101 6.66 8.37 -4.17
N PHE A 102 5.81 7.36 -4.36
CA PHE A 102 4.37 7.52 -4.26
C PHE A 102 3.97 7.32 -2.81
N ALA A 103 3.45 8.36 -2.21
CA ALA A 103 3.24 8.39 -0.78
C ALA A 103 1.88 8.96 -0.39
N VAL A 104 1.45 8.59 0.81
CA VAL A 104 0.20 9.07 1.38
C VAL A 104 0.50 9.55 2.79
N LYS A 105 0.09 10.78 3.08
CA LYS A 105 0.04 11.30 4.44
C LYS A 105 -1.31 10.93 5.05
N LEU A 106 -1.28 10.41 6.25
CA LEU A 106 -2.45 10.02 7.00
C LEU A 106 -2.42 10.75 8.35
N GLN A 107 -3.57 11.22 8.79
CA GLN A 107 -3.67 11.84 10.10
C GLN A 107 -5.04 11.56 10.71
N GLN A 108 -5.04 11.08 11.95
CA GLN A 108 -6.26 10.89 12.71
C GLN A 108 -6.95 12.23 12.92
N VAL A 109 -8.24 12.30 12.63
CA VAL A 109 -9.05 13.48 12.86
C VAL A 109 -9.74 13.36 14.22
N ALA A 110 -9.64 14.40 15.04
CA ALA A 110 -10.31 14.43 16.34
C ALA A 110 -11.82 14.34 16.15
N GLY A 111 -12.47 13.50 16.96
CA GLY A 111 -13.93 13.33 16.90
C GLY A 111 -14.35 11.88 17.17
N ARG A 112 -15.68 11.68 17.17
CA ARG A 112 -16.28 10.36 17.48
C ARG A 112 -16.24 9.38 16.31
N ASP A 113 -16.08 9.88 15.07
CA ASP A 113 -16.24 9.08 13.85
C ASP A 113 -14.98 8.32 13.44
N LYS A 114 -13.87 8.47 14.16
CA LYS A 114 -12.58 7.81 13.87
C LYS A 114 -12.18 7.94 12.41
N LYS A 115 -12.27 9.16 11.90
CA LYS A 115 -11.88 9.48 10.53
C LYS A 115 -10.38 9.69 10.43
N VAL A 116 -9.87 9.42 9.24
CA VAL A 116 -8.48 9.67 8.89
C VAL A 116 -8.46 10.65 7.72
N ASP A 117 -7.69 11.71 7.84
CA ASP A 117 -7.42 12.61 6.73
C ASP A 117 -6.32 11.98 5.87
N ILE A 118 -6.56 11.85 4.57
CA ILE A 118 -5.68 11.14 3.64
C ILE A 118 -5.28 12.11 2.53
N LYS A 119 -3.97 12.32 2.37
CA LYS A 119 -3.41 13.22 1.35
C LYS A 119 -2.33 12.51 0.55
N PRO A 120 -2.64 12.10 -0.69
CA PRO A 120 -1.64 11.48 -1.55
C PRO A 120 -0.73 12.53 -2.19
N PHE A 121 0.52 12.13 -2.42
CA PHE A 121 1.51 12.95 -3.09
C PHE A 121 2.56 12.07 -3.76
N VAL A 122 3.39 12.68 -4.60
CA VAL A 122 4.53 12.01 -5.22
C VAL A 122 5.76 12.91 -5.10
N ILE A 123 6.90 12.28 -4.89
CA ILE A 123 8.21 12.94 -4.95
C ILE A 123 8.97 12.30 -6.11
N GLN A 124 9.38 13.11 -7.07
CA GLN A 124 10.14 12.67 -8.24
C GLN A 124 11.59 13.12 -8.12
N GLY A 125 12.51 12.28 -8.55
CA GLY A 125 13.87 12.65 -8.76
C GLY A 125 14.73 12.82 -7.52
N LEU A 126 14.37 12.22 -6.39
CA LEU A 126 15.26 12.15 -5.23
C LEU A 126 16.56 11.45 -5.63
N PRO A 127 17.73 11.96 -5.21
CA PRO A 127 18.99 11.27 -5.43
C PRO A 127 18.98 9.86 -4.84
N SER A 128 19.71 8.94 -5.44
CA SER A 128 19.69 7.51 -5.06
C SER A 128 20.12 7.25 -3.61
N HIS A 129 20.96 8.13 -3.04
CA HIS A 129 21.43 7.99 -1.66
C HIS A 129 20.43 8.53 -0.62
N VAL A 130 19.40 9.26 -1.03
CA VAL A 130 18.41 9.84 -0.13
C VAL A 130 17.36 8.80 0.21
N LYS A 131 17.15 8.57 1.50
CA LYS A 131 16.12 7.64 1.98
C LYS A 131 14.79 8.36 2.11
N PRO A 132 13.66 7.67 1.95
CA PRO A 132 12.35 8.28 2.20
C PRO A 132 12.24 8.95 3.58
N THR A 133 12.83 8.35 4.61
CA THR A 133 12.83 8.92 5.97
C THR A 133 13.59 10.25 6.06
N ASP A 134 14.54 10.52 5.15
CA ASP A 134 15.28 11.78 5.14
C ASP A 134 14.38 12.99 4.84
N VAL A 135 13.25 12.77 4.16
CA VAL A 135 12.29 13.84 3.83
C VAL A 135 11.00 13.76 4.65
N LEU A 136 10.71 12.60 5.26
CA LEU A 136 9.48 12.39 6.03
C LEU A 136 9.66 12.64 7.53
N ILE A 137 10.89 12.59 8.00
CA ILE A 137 11.24 12.75 9.42
C ILE A 137 12.29 13.84 9.54
N GLN A 138 12.09 14.74 10.52
CA GLN A 138 13.00 15.81 10.82
C GLN A 138 13.71 15.53 12.15
N ASN A 139 15.04 15.59 12.15
CA ASN A 139 15.83 15.52 13.37
C ASN A 139 15.89 16.90 14.00
N VAL A 140 15.29 17.05 15.19
CA VAL A 140 15.26 18.32 15.94
C VAL A 140 16.49 18.43 16.83
N SER A 141 17.01 17.30 17.32
CA SER A 141 18.23 17.18 18.13
C SER A 141 18.79 15.77 17.97
N ASP A 142 19.98 15.52 18.53
CA ASP A 142 20.64 14.20 18.45
C ASP A 142 19.78 13.05 19.02
N SER A 143 18.81 13.36 19.89
CA SER A 143 17.95 12.38 20.54
C SER A 143 16.47 12.54 20.22
N HIS A 144 16.08 13.48 19.34
CA HIS A 144 14.67 13.79 19.09
C HIS A 144 14.37 13.90 17.60
N ALA A 145 13.52 13.00 17.12
CA ALA A 145 13.04 13.01 15.75
C ALA A 145 11.53 13.35 15.75
N ARG A 146 11.10 14.14 14.78
CA ARG A 146 9.71 14.54 14.61
C ARG A 146 9.25 14.18 13.19
N VAL A 147 8.00 13.68 13.08
CA VAL A 147 7.39 13.42 11.77
C VAL A 147 7.02 14.75 11.12
N CYS A 148 7.41 14.92 9.87
CA CYS A 148 7.13 16.12 9.10
C CYS A 148 5.65 16.28 8.77
N GLN A 149 5.15 17.51 8.78
CA GLN A 149 3.91 17.86 8.09
C GLN A 149 4.21 18.03 6.58
N LEU A 150 3.18 18.06 5.74
CA LEU A 150 3.39 18.14 4.28
C LEU A 150 4.24 19.33 3.84
N ASN A 151 4.06 20.49 4.46
CA ASN A 151 4.87 21.65 4.13
C ASN A 151 6.35 21.43 4.46
N ASP A 152 6.66 20.71 5.53
CA ASP A 152 8.03 20.36 5.89
C ASP A 152 8.62 19.34 4.92
N VAL A 153 7.82 18.38 4.46
CA VAL A 153 8.23 17.42 3.41
C VAL A 153 8.57 18.16 2.12
N LYS A 154 7.70 19.07 1.70
CA LYS A 154 7.92 19.89 0.51
C LYS A 154 9.21 20.70 0.62
N ALA A 155 9.45 21.32 1.78
CA ALA A 155 10.66 22.07 2.05
C ALA A 155 11.91 21.18 2.02
N ALA A 156 11.83 19.98 2.61
CA ALA A 156 12.93 19.02 2.60
C ALA A 156 13.27 18.56 1.17
N VAL A 157 12.27 18.30 0.35
CA VAL A 157 12.45 17.91 -1.04
C VAL A 157 13.11 19.03 -1.85
N ALA A 158 12.74 20.29 -1.59
CA ALA A 158 13.30 21.45 -2.27
C ALA A 158 14.81 21.63 -2.05
N GLN A 159 15.37 21.00 -1.01
CA GLN A 159 16.81 21.00 -0.74
C GLN A 159 17.61 20.18 -1.76
N TYR A 160 16.97 19.26 -2.46
CA TYR A 160 17.63 18.38 -3.42
C TYR A 160 17.39 18.88 -4.83
N GLU A 161 18.47 19.19 -5.54
CA GLU A 161 18.38 19.62 -6.94
C GLU A 161 17.79 18.49 -7.81
N GLY A 162 16.84 18.86 -8.65
CA GLY A 162 16.17 17.91 -9.55
C GLY A 162 15.03 17.12 -8.89
N ALA A 163 14.79 17.29 -7.60
CA ALA A 163 13.67 16.64 -6.91
C ALA A 163 12.43 17.54 -6.92
N HIS A 164 11.27 16.93 -7.15
CA HIS A 164 10.01 17.67 -7.26
C HIS A 164 8.94 16.99 -6.40
N PHE A 165 8.25 17.80 -5.60
CA PHE A 165 7.12 17.40 -4.79
C PHE A 165 5.81 17.80 -5.48
N LYS A 166 4.86 16.88 -5.54
CA LYS A 166 3.51 17.16 -6.06
C LYS A 166 2.46 16.53 -5.18
N ALA A 167 1.62 17.36 -4.56
CA ALA A 167 0.43 16.91 -3.85
C ALA A 167 -0.75 16.75 -4.82
N PHE A 168 -1.62 15.78 -4.55
CA PHE A 168 -2.80 15.52 -5.37
C PHE A 168 -4.06 15.97 -4.62
N SER A 169 -4.97 16.62 -5.33
CA SER A 169 -6.27 17.01 -4.81
C SER A 169 -7.30 15.88 -4.88
N SER A 170 -7.04 14.85 -5.68
CA SER A 170 -7.93 13.71 -5.86
C SER A 170 -7.18 12.39 -5.98
N ILE A 171 -7.85 11.30 -5.60
CA ILE A 171 -7.34 9.94 -5.78
C ILE A 171 -7.20 9.61 -7.27
N VAL A 172 -8.11 10.11 -8.10
CA VAL A 172 -8.08 9.88 -9.55
C VAL A 172 -6.78 10.39 -10.16
N ASP A 173 -6.35 11.59 -9.78
CA ASP A 173 -5.10 12.17 -10.27
C ASP A 173 -3.87 11.40 -9.77
N TYR A 174 -3.89 10.97 -8.53
CA TYR A 174 -2.85 10.10 -7.95
C TYR A 174 -2.73 8.78 -8.74
N HIS A 175 -3.84 8.11 -8.98
CA HIS A 175 -3.86 6.86 -9.73
C HIS A 175 -3.51 7.04 -11.21
N SER A 176 -3.90 8.17 -11.81
CA SER A 176 -3.51 8.50 -13.18
C SER A 176 -2.00 8.59 -13.32
N GLN A 177 -1.34 9.24 -12.38
CA GLN A 177 0.11 9.34 -12.39
C GLN A 177 0.79 8.00 -12.08
N MET A 178 0.26 7.22 -11.15
CA MET A 178 0.74 5.86 -10.92
C MET A 178 0.67 4.99 -12.17
N PHE A 179 -0.42 5.08 -12.91
CA PHE A 179 -0.57 4.36 -14.17
C PHE A 179 0.44 4.83 -15.23
N GLU A 180 0.62 6.13 -15.35
CA GLU A 180 1.57 6.73 -16.30
C GLU A 180 3.01 6.22 -16.06
N TYR A 181 3.40 6.06 -14.80
CA TYR A 181 4.72 5.55 -14.44
C TYR A 181 4.79 4.03 -14.26
N GLY A 182 3.73 3.31 -14.61
CA GLY A 182 3.72 1.85 -14.60
C GLY A 182 3.62 1.22 -13.21
N VAL A 183 3.19 1.97 -12.20
CA VAL A 183 3.05 1.49 -10.81
C VAL A 183 1.78 0.68 -10.62
N VAL A 184 0.72 1.02 -11.33
CA VAL A 184 -0.52 0.24 -11.37
C VAL A 184 -0.79 -0.22 -12.80
N PRO A 185 -1.41 -1.40 -13.00
CA PRO A 185 -1.52 -2.02 -14.32
C PRO A 185 -2.66 -1.48 -15.17
N LYS A 186 -3.63 -0.82 -14.57
CA LYS A 186 -4.82 -0.28 -15.23
C LYS A 186 -5.12 1.13 -14.76
N LYS A 187 -5.77 1.91 -15.59
CA LYS A 187 -6.31 3.20 -15.16
C LYS A 187 -7.46 2.99 -14.18
N LEU A 188 -7.32 3.55 -12.99
CA LEU A 188 -8.34 3.51 -11.94
C LEU A 188 -9.14 4.82 -11.99
N ARG A 189 -10.17 4.86 -12.84
CA ARG A 189 -10.89 6.08 -13.21
C ARG A 189 -11.99 6.47 -12.22
N ASN A 190 -12.53 5.49 -11.50
CA ASN A 190 -13.71 5.67 -10.67
C ASN A 190 -13.69 4.73 -9.47
N SER A 191 -14.67 4.86 -8.60
CA SER A 191 -14.78 4.03 -7.39
C SER A 191 -14.96 2.54 -7.69
N SER A 192 -15.62 2.20 -8.79
CA SER A 192 -15.79 0.80 -9.20
C SER A 192 -14.44 0.17 -9.56
N ASP A 193 -13.62 0.86 -10.32
CA ASP A 193 -12.28 0.39 -10.68
C ASP A 193 -11.39 0.22 -9.43
N ARG A 194 -11.44 1.19 -8.52
CA ARG A 194 -10.69 1.13 -7.26
C ARG A 194 -11.15 -0.05 -6.40
N SER A 195 -12.45 -0.28 -6.33
CA SER A 195 -13.02 -1.39 -5.56
C SER A 195 -12.59 -2.75 -6.10
N LYS A 196 -12.58 -2.92 -7.41
CA LYS A 196 -12.10 -4.16 -8.05
C LYS A 196 -10.62 -4.40 -7.78
N PHE A 197 -9.82 -3.36 -7.90
CA PHE A 197 -8.38 -3.42 -7.63
C PHE A 197 -8.12 -3.76 -6.16
N TYR A 198 -8.83 -3.10 -5.25
CA TYR A 198 -8.74 -3.37 -3.81
C TYR A 198 -9.05 -4.83 -3.49
N ARG A 199 -10.13 -5.38 -4.04
CA ARG A 199 -10.50 -6.78 -3.79
C ARG A 199 -9.44 -7.75 -4.28
N LEU A 200 -8.82 -7.45 -5.41
CA LEU A 200 -7.75 -8.27 -5.96
C LEU A 200 -6.53 -8.28 -5.03
N ILE A 201 -6.11 -7.11 -4.56
CA ILE A 201 -4.98 -6.97 -3.63
C ILE A 201 -5.32 -7.62 -2.28
N GLU A 202 -6.50 -7.35 -1.74
CA GLU A 202 -6.94 -7.92 -0.47
C GLU A 202 -6.97 -9.44 -0.53
N ALA A 203 -7.55 -10.02 -1.57
CA ALA A 203 -7.58 -11.47 -1.76
C ALA A 203 -6.18 -12.06 -1.84
N SER A 204 -5.26 -11.37 -2.48
CA SER A 204 -3.87 -11.82 -2.62
C SER A 204 -3.13 -11.81 -1.27
N LEU A 205 -3.39 -10.80 -0.44
CA LEU A 205 -2.70 -10.61 0.84
C LEU A 205 -3.31 -11.42 2.00
N TYR A 206 -4.64 -11.50 2.05
CA TYR A 206 -5.37 -12.17 3.15
C TYR A 206 -5.79 -13.59 2.83
N GLY A 207 -5.75 -13.96 1.55
CA GLY A 207 -6.51 -15.10 1.10
C GLY A 207 -5.98 -16.44 1.52
N GLY A 208 -4.71 -16.64 1.66
CA GLY A 208 -4.19 -18.00 1.79
C GLY A 208 -4.84 -18.97 0.79
N ILE A 209 -5.49 -18.43 -0.26
CA ILE A 209 -6.46 -19.12 -1.10
C ILE A 209 -5.76 -20.06 -2.07
N SER A 210 -4.57 -19.69 -2.54
CA SER A 210 -3.78 -20.61 -3.35
C SER A 210 -2.32 -20.17 -3.42
N SER A 211 -1.45 -21.16 -3.62
CA SER A 211 -0.03 -20.92 -3.89
C SER A 211 0.18 -20.12 -5.18
N ALA A 212 -0.75 -20.21 -6.14
CA ALA A 212 -0.70 -19.46 -7.38
C ALA A 212 -0.88 -17.94 -7.14
N ILE A 213 -1.84 -17.56 -6.30
CA ILE A 213 -2.07 -16.14 -5.95
C ILE A 213 -0.85 -15.58 -5.18
N THR A 214 -0.31 -16.34 -4.23
CA THR A 214 0.88 -15.94 -3.47
C THR A 214 2.09 -15.76 -4.40
N ARG A 215 2.26 -16.65 -5.36
CA ARG A 215 3.32 -16.55 -6.37
C ARG A 215 3.14 -15.31 -7.24
N SER A 216 1.93 -15.05 -7.70
CA SER A 216 1.61 -13.88 -8.52
C SER A 216 1.82 -12.56 -7.76
N LEU A 217 1.51 -12.52 -6.47
CA LEU A 217 1.82 -11.37 -5.62
C LEU A 217 3.33 -11.14 -5.54
N ARG A 218 4.09 -12.20 -5.35
CA ARG A 218 5.55 -12.12 -5.36
C ARG A 218 6.08 -11.56 -6.68
N ASP A 219 5.56 -12.05 -7.80
CA ASP A 219 5.94 -11.58 -9.14
C ASP A 219 5.51 -10.13 -9.37
N TYR A 220 4.42 -9.70 -8.74
CA TYR A 220 3.96 -8.31 -8.77
C TYR A 220 4.95 -7.39 -8.04
N LEU A 221 5.44 -7.80 -6.88
CA LEU A 221 6.40 -7.04 -6.08
C LEU A 221 7.84 -7.17 -6.61
N LEU A 222 8.16 -8.31 -7.24
CA LEU A 222 9.49 -8.62 -7.79
C LEU A 222 9.38 -8.92 -9.29
N PRO A 223 9.05 -7.94 -10.14
CA PRO A 223 8.82 -8.19 -11.56
C PRO A 223 10.11 -8.56 -12.28
N GLN A 224 10.38 -9.85 -12.44
CA GLN A 224 11.52 -10.36 -13.19
C GLN A 224 11.23 -10.46 -14.69
N ASN A 225 10.03 -10.93 -15.05
CA ASN A 225 9.62 -11.13 -16.44
C ASN A 225 8.20 -10.62 -16.66
N GLY A 226 8.01 -9.59 -17.46
CA GLY A 226 6.68 -9.11 -17.84
C GLY A 226 6.11 -7.97 -17.00
N GLY A 227 6.67 -7.69 -15.83
CA GLY A 227 6.31 -6.54 -14.99
C GLY A 227 4.97 -6.67 -14.27
N VAL A 228 4.53 -5.55 -13.73
CA VAL A 228 3.33 -5.41 -12.88
C VAL A 228 2.05 -5.87 -13.61
N LYS A 229 1.92 -5.53 -14.90
CA LYS A 229 0.73 -5.88 -15.69
C LYS A 229 0.52 -7.39 -15.78
N LYS A 230 1.58 -8.14 -16.06
CA LYS A 230 1.49 -9.61 -16.17
C LYS A 230 1.15 -10.24 -14.81
N ALA A 231 1.78 -9.78 -13.74
CA ALA A 231 1.50 -10.27 -12.40
C ALA A 231 0.02 -10.08 -12.03
N PHE A 232 -0.56 -8.93 -12.38
CA PHE A 232 -1.99 -8.68 -12.16
C PHE A 232 -2.90 -9.58 -12.97
N GLN A 233 -2.57 -9.82 -14.24
CA GLN A 233 -3.35 -10.74 -15.08
C GLN A 233 -3.31 -12.15 -14.49
N ASP A 234 -2.17 -12.60 -14.00
CA ASP A 234 -2.02 -13.91 -13.37
C ASP A 234 -2.82 -14.00 -12.06
N MET A 235 -2.83 -12.94 -11.25
CA MET A 235 -3.65 -12.88 -10.05
C MET A 235 -5.15 -12.92 -10.36
N GLU A 236 -5.60 -12.16 -11.37
CA GLU A 236 -7.00 -12.18 -11.81
C GLU A 236 -7.42 -13.57 -12.25
N SER A 237 -6.59 -14.24 -13.05
CA SER A 237 -6.85 -15.61 -13.53
C SER A 237 -6.94 -16.59 -12.37
N ALA A 238 -6.02 -16.52 -11.40
CA ALA A 238 -6.01 -17.39 -10.23
C ALA A 238 -7.27 -17.19 -9.38
N LEU A 239 -7.75 -15.95 -9.22
CA LEU A 239 -8.99 -15.67 -8.50
C LEU A 239 -10.21 -16.22 -9.22
N ARG A 240 -10.26 -16.13 -10.54
CA ARG A 240 -11.37 -16.70 -11.34
C ARG A 240 -11.42 -18.21 -11.20
N GLU A 241 -10.28 -18.89 -11.31
CA GLU A 241 -10.20 -20.34 -11.13
C GLU A 241 -10.67 -20.77 -9.74
N ASN A 242 -10.26 -20.06 -8.70
CA ASN A 242 -10.70 -20.35 -7.33
C ASN A 242 -12.20 -20.16 -7.15
N ARG A 243 -12.80 -19.11 -7.73
CA ARG A 243 -14.25 -18.88 -7.69
C ARG A 243 -15.01 -19.99 -8.39
N MET A 244 -14.59 -20.38 -9.57
CA MET A 244 -15.21 -21.48 -10.33
C MET A 244 -15.15 -22.79 -9.55
N THR A 245 -14.04 -23.09 -8.92
CA THR A 245 -13.88 -24.30 -8.08
C THR A 245 -14.82 -24.28 -6.88
N LEU A 246 -14.96 -23.14 -6.18
CA LEU A 246 -15.86 -22.99 -5.05
C LEU A 246 -17.33 -23.13 -5.47
N GLU A 247 -17.72 -22.57 -6.61
CA GLU A 247 -19.08 -22.71 -7.15
C GLU A 247 -19.38 -24.15 -7.54
N ALA A 248 -18.44 -24.84 -8.15
CA ALA A 248 -18.59 -26.26 -8.51
C ALA A 248 -18.77 -27.16 -7.26
N ILE A 249 -18.00 -26.88 -6.19
CA ILE A 249 -18.13 -27.61 -4.90
C ILE A 249 -19.51 -27.35 -4.28
N LYS A 250 -19.99 -26.12 -4.28
CA LYS A 250 -21.32 -25.77 -3.75
C LYS A 250 -22.44 -26.47 -4.50
N THR A 251 -22.36 -26.49 -5.84
CA THR A 251 -23.34 -27.18 -6.68
C THR A 251 -23.37 -28.67 -6.41
N THR A 252 -22.20 -29.30 -6.28
CA THR A 252 -22.10 -30.75 -5.97
C THR A 252 -22.65 -31.09 -4.59
N GLN A 253 -22.50 -30.20 -3.61
CA GLN A 253 -23.06 -30.40 -2.27
C GLN A 253 -24.58 -30.24 -2.24
N SER A 254 -25.14 -29.32 -3.02
CA SER A 254 -26.60 -29.13 -3.10
C SER A 254 -27.30 -30.27 -3.81
N ASP A 255 -26.63 -31.00 -4.68
CA ASP A 255 -27.19 -32.17 -5.38
C ASP A 255 -27.17 -33.44 -4.54
N ARG A 256 -26.58 -33.44 -3.34
CA ARG A 256 -26.51 -34.56 -2.43
C ARG A 256 -27.50 -34.51 -1.26
N ASP A 257 -28.18 -33.37 -1.08
CA ASP A 257 -29.24 -33.17 -0.07
C ASP A 257 -30.62 -33.30 -0.73
#